data_dabc3c115779b741f1993a8f7fe46573
#
_entry.id   dabc3c115779b741f1993a8f7fe46573
#
_cell.length_a   1.000
_cell.length_b   1.000
_cell.length_c   1.000
_cell.angle_alpha   90.00
_cell.angle_beta   90.00
_cell.angle_gamma   90.00
#
_symmetry.space_group_name_H-M   'P 1'
#
loop_
_entity.id
_entity.type
_entity.pdbx_description
1 polymer ?
#
loop_
_entity_poly.entity_id
_entity_poly.type
_entity_poly.pdbx_seq_one_letter_code
_entity_poly.pdbx_strand_id
1 'polypeptide(L)'
;ILMWDIYNEPGQFGTGDKAFKLLQYTWDWAYEIRPSQPLTACLDGAIGKEILNLNGENSDVITFHTYEAEKLEPTIERLKEFGRPLLCTEYMAREFGTTFEFSLPIFKKENVGCYNWGFVAGKSQTHFGWSTILELQEKKKKGEFINEGDELPEPDEWFHDVYRIDGSPFKESEIKFIKELLGS
;
A
#
# COMPACT_ATOMS: atom_id res chain seq x y z
N ILE A 1 6.78 18.49 3.37
CA ILE A 1 7.20 17.08 3.24
C ILE A 1 7.35 16.53 4.65
N LEU A 2 6.63 15.44 4.95
CA LEU A 2 6.66 14.78 6.26
C LEU A 2 7.87 13.84 6.38
N MET A 3 8.07 13.02 5.38
CA MET A 3 9.18 12.06 5.27
C MET A 3 9.48 11.79 3.80
N TRP A 4 10.59 11.13 3.52
CA TRP A 4 10.96 10.63 2.21
C TRP A 4 10.94 9.10 2.23
N ASP A 5 10.08 8.50 1.43
CA ASP A 5 10.17 7.09 1.07
C ASP A 5 10.98 7.00 -0.23
N ILE A 6 12.19 6.45 -0.13
CA ILE A 6 13.19 6.53 -1.19
C ILE A 6 13.08 5.39 -2.21
N TYR A 7 12.29 4.37 -1.93
CA TYR A 7 12.08 3.26 -2.86
C TYR A 7 10.77 2.52 -2.56
N ASN A 8 9.85 2.53 -3.52
CA ASN A 8 8.58 1.83 -3.42
C ASN A 8 8.75 0.33 -3.76
N GLU A 9 8.22 -0.56 -2.91
CA GLU A 9 8.06 -2.01 -3.13
C GLU A 9 9.23 -2.70 -3.86
N PRO A 10 10.42 -2.73 -3.28
CA PRO A 10 11.60 -3.30 -3.95
C PRO A 10 11.49 -4.80 -4.27
N GLY A 11 10.61 -5.52 -3.58
CA GLY A 11 10.32 -6.93 -3.80
C GLY A 11 9.14 -7.22 -4.74
N GLN A 12 8.53 -6.20 -5.34
CA GLN A 12 7.34 -6.34 -6.18
C GLN A 12 7.48 -7.47 -7.23
N PHE A 13 6.38 -8.17 -7.50
CA PHE A 13 6.34 -9.36 -8.37
C PHE A 13 7.24 -10.52 -7.93
N GLY A 14 7.51 -10.65 -6.64
CA GLY A 14 8.31 -11.75 -6.10
C GLY A 14 9.78 -11.68 -6.52
N THR A 15 10.32 -10.48 -6.74
CA THR A 15 11.71 -10.30 -7.16
C THR A 15 12.72 -10.53 -6.05
N GLY A 16 12.26 -10.62 -4.78
CA GLY A 16 13.13 -10.86 -3.63
C GLY A 16 14.21 -9.80 -3.48
N ASP A 17 15.48 -10.20 -3.43
CA ASP A 17 16.62 -9.30 -3.24
C ASP A 17 17.23 -8.76 -4.55
N LYS A 18 16.57 -8.89 -5.70
CA LYS A 18 17.13 -8.45 -6.99
C LYS A 18 17.46 -6.95 -7.05
N ALA A 19 16.71 -6.12 -6.33
CA ALA A 19 16.96 -4.68 -6.26
C ALA A 19 18.03 -4.28 -5.23
N PHE A 20 18.61 -5.21 -4.47
CA PHE A 20 19.49 -4.94 -3.33
C PHE A 20 20.61 -3.95 -3.65
N LYS A 21 21.34 -4.18 -4.76
CA LYS A 21 22.45 -3.29 -5.13
C LYS A 21 22.02 -1.85 -5.44
N LEU A 22 20.88 -1.69 -6.10
CA LEU A 22 20.33 -0.36 -6.37
C LEU A 22 19.91 0.31 -5.07
N LEU A 23 19.27 -0.42 -4.17
CA LEU A 23 18.87 0.09 -2.86
C LEU A 23 20.06 0.53 -2.01
N GLN A 24 21.17 -0.22 -2.02
CA GLN A 24 22.40 0.23 -1.33
C GLN A 24 22.83 1.61 -1.83
N TYR A 25 22.92 1.83 -3.15
CA TYR A 25 23.27 3.13 -3.70
C TYR A 25 22.22 4.19 -3.38
N THR A 26 20.93 3.84 -3.39
CA THR A 26 19.86 4.78 -3.03
C THR A 26 20.01 5.26 -1.59
N TRP A 27 20.32 4.35 -0.66
CA TRP A 27 20.62 4.70 0.74
C TRP A 27 21.88 5.55 0.86
N ASP A 28 22.97 5.20 0.15
CA ASP A 28 24.20 5.99 0.16
C ASP A 28 23.93 7.44 -0.28
N TRP A 29 23.20 7.65 -1.38
CA TRP A 29 22.81 8.97 -1.87
C TRP A 29 21.89 9.71 -0.90
N ALA A 30 20.94 9.01 -0.31
CA ALA A 30 20.03 9.62 0.67
C ALA A 30 20.80 10.10 1.93
N TYR A 31 21.78 9.35 2.39
CA TYR A 31 22.63 9.73 3.52
C TYR A 31 23.64 10.83 3.17
N GLU A 32 24.14 10.87 1.95
CA GLU A 32 25.00 11.96 1.50
C GLU A 32 24.25 13.31 1.55
N ILE A 33 22.99 13.35 1.12
CA ILE A 33 22.15 14.55 1.18
C ILE A 33 21.61 14.78 2.59
N ARG A 34 21.21 13.74 3.28
CA ARG A 34 20.61 13.69 4.62
C ARG A 34 19.66 14.86 4.90
N PRO A 35 18.44 14.84 4.35
CA PRO A 35 17.44 15.86 4.61
C PRO A 35 17.06 15.93 6.09
N SER A 36 16.42 17.02 6.52
CA SER A 36 15.90 17.15 7.89
C SER A 36 14.70 16.25 8.18
N GLN A 37 14.02 15.80 7.14
CA GLN A 37 12.89 14.87 7.25
C GLN A 37 13.39 13.44 7.44
N PRO A 38 12.60 12.58 8.10
CA PRO A 38 12.89 11.16 8.21
C PRO A 38 13.00 10.49 6.83
N LEU A 39 13.88 9.50 6.74
CA LEU A 39 14.06 8.62 5.58
C LEU A 39 13.46 7.25 5.86
N THR A 40 12.88 6.66 4.84
CA THR A 40 12.40 5.29 4.86
C THR A 40 12.51 4.66 3.48
N ALA A 41 12.47 3.35 3.40
CA ALA A 41 12.19 2.58 2.19
C ALA A 41 11.26 1.42 2.55
N CYS A 42 10.22 1.24 1.76
CA CYS A 42 9.15 0.29 2.05
C CYS A 42 9.66 -1.14 2.30
N LEU A 43 9.10 -1.78 3.32
CA LEU A 43 9.28 -3.20 3.62
C LEU A 43 8.02 -3.97 3.18
N ASP A 44 7.89 -4.19 1.89
CA ASP A 44 6.78 -4.98 1.32
C ASP A 44 6.94 -6.49 1.63
N GLY A 45 5.86 -7.26 1.44
CA GLY A 45 5.83 -8.68 1.77
C GLY A 45 6.63 -9.60 0.82
N ALA A 46 7.16 -9.07 -0.28
CA ALA A 46 7.84 -9.84 -1.34
C ALA A 46 9.36 -9.64 -1.37
N ILE A 47 9.91 -8.80 -0.48
CA ILE A 47 11.37 -8.60 -0.35
C ILE A 47 12.06 -9.83 0.23
N GLY A 48 13.33 -10.00 -0.15
CA GLY A 48 14.22 -10.99 0.46
C GLY A 48 14.85 -10.47 1.76
N LYS A 49 15.64 -11.31 2.39
CA LYS A 49 16.24 -11.03 3.69
C LYS A 49 17.27 -9.87 3.65
N GLU A 50 18.01 -9.75 2.57
CA GLU A 50 19.04 -8.70 2.44
C GLU A 50 18.39 -7.32 2.36
N ILE A 51 17.33 -7.16 1.58
CA ILE A 51 16.58 -5.90 1.49
C ILE A 51 15.82 -5.62 2.79
N LEU A 52 15.21 -6.64 3.41
CA LEU A 52 14.54 -6.48 4.70
C LEU A 52 15.49 -5.87 5.75
N ASN A 53 16.69 -6.44 5.88
CA ASN A 53 17.69 -5.93 6.81
C ASN A 53 18.16 -4.53 6.41
N LEU A 54 18.52 -4.33 5.14
CA LEU A 54 19.02 -3.04 4.65
C LEU A 54 18.00 -1.92 4.92
N ASN A 55 16.77 -2.08 4.48
CA ASN A 55 15.74 -1.05 4.66
C ASN A 55 15.37 -0.89 6.13
N GLY A 56 15.20 -1.99 6.87
CA GLY A 56 14.86 -1.95 8.28
C GLY A 56 15.93 -1.28 9.15
N GLU A 57 17.22 -1.51 8.89
CA GLU A 57 18.33 -0.90 9.64
C GLU A 57 18.52 0.58 9.32
N ASN A 58 18.26 1.00 8.09
CA ASN A 58 18.52 2.35 7.63
C ASN A 58 17.31 3.31 7.74
N SER A 59 16.09 2.80 7.82
CA SER A 59 14.88 3.64 7.91
C SER A 59 14.75 4.33 9.27
N ASP A 60 14.46 5.61 9.30
CA ASP A 60 14.13 6.35 10.55
C ASP A 60 12.72 5.98 11.04
N VAL A 61 11.82 5.67 10.12
CA VAL A 61 10.45 5.16 10.34
C VAL A 61 10.29 3.92 9.49
N ILE A 62 9.76 2.84 10.04
CA ILE A 62 9.52 1.61 9.27
C ILE A 62 8.22 1.76 8.50
N THR A 63 8.31 1.84 7.18
CA THR A 63 7.12 1.82 6.31
C THR A 63 6.91 0.43 5.72
N PHE A 64 5.64 0.06 5.55
CA PHE A 64 5.28 -1.24 4.98
C PHE A 64 3.94 -1.17 4.25
N HIS A 65 3.70 -2.15 3.37
CA HIS A 65 2.43 -2.37 2.69
C HIS A 65 1.81 -3.70 3.13
N THR A 66 0.49 -3.72 3.21
CA THR A 66 -0.25 -4.96 3.48
C THR A 66 -1.65 -4.89 2.90
N TYR A 67 -1.98 -5.82 2.03
CA TYR A 67 -3.30 -5.89 1.38
C TYR A 67 -4.12 -7.12 1.79
N GLU A 68 -3.51 -8.07 2.49
CA GLU A 68 -4.15 -9.32 2.91
C GLU A 68 -4.40 -9.27 4.42
N ALA A 69 -5.66 -9.45 4.83
CA ALA A 69 -6.08 -9.30 6.22
C ALA A 69 -5.30 -10.20 7.19
N GLU A 70 -5.06 -11.45 6.80
CA GLU A 70 -4.32 -12.41 7.64
C GLU A 70 -2.84 -12.09 7.83
N LYS A 71 -2.28 -11.20 7.00
CA LYS A 71 -0.88 -10.77 7.11
C LYS A 71 -0.67 -9.53 7.96
N LEU A 72 -1.73 -8.76 8.26
CA LEU A 72 -1.60 -7.47 8.93
C LEU A 72 -0.94 -7.56 10.31
N GLU A 73 -1.56 -8.29 11.24
CA GLU A 73 -1.01 -8.41 12.61
C GLU A 73 0.37 -9.10 12.63
N PRO A 74 0.61 -10.23 11.90
CA PRO A 74 1.94 -10.84 11.84
C PRO A 74 3.01 -9.90 11.28
N THR A 75 2.68 -9.06 10.30
CA THR A 75 3.62 -8.08 9.75
C THR A 75 3.97 -7.01 10.78
N ILE A 76 2.99 -6.45 11.47
CA ILE A 76 3.21 -5.46 12.54
C ILE A 76 4.12 -6.06 13.63
N GLU A 77 3.82 -7.26 14.12
CA GLU A 77 4.62 -7.90 15.16
C GLU A 77 6.08 -8.11 14.73
N ARG A 78 6.30 -8.59 13.52
CA ARG A 78 7.65 -8.77 12.98
C ARG A 78 8.40 -7.44 12.86
N LEU A 79 7.74 -6.39 12.38
CA LEU A 79 8.39 -5.10 12.11
C LEU A 79 8.67 -4.30 13.40
N LYS A 80 7.97 -4.57 14.50
CA LYS A 80 8.29 -4.02 15.83
C LYS A 80 9.70 -4.38 16.30
N GLU A 81 10.28 -5.48 15.81
CA GLU A 81 11.65 -5.89 16.16
C GLU A 81 12.70 -4.85 15.82
N PHE A 82 12.43 -3.98 14.84
CA PHE A 82 13.33 -2.85 14.52
C PHE A 82 13.33 -1.73 15.56
N GLY A 83 12.39 -1.73 16.51
CA GLY A 83 12.34 -0.75 17.61
C GLY A 83 12.11 0.70 17.16
N ARG A 84 11.45 0.91 16.02
CA ARG A 84 11.17 2.21 15.41
C ARG A 84 9.67 2.41 15.20
N PRO A 85 9.20 3.67 15.04
CA PRO A 85 7.80 3.91 14.68
C PRO A 85 7.42 3.17 13.40
N LEU A 86 6.20 2.62 13.36
CA LEU A 86 5.65 1.92 12.22
C LEU A 86 4.62 2.79 11.50
N LEU A 87 4.64 2.73 10.17
CA LEU A 87 3.67 3.39 9.31
C LEU A 87 3.30 2.47 8.14
N CYS A 88 2.05 2.05 8.08
CA CYS A 88 1.53 1.35 6.91
C CYS A 88 1.20 2.39 5.83
N THR A 89 2.00 2.44 4.78
CA THR A 89 1.83 3.44 3.72
C THR A 89 0.88 3.02 2.62
N GLU A 90 0.55 1.73 2.55
CA GLU A 90 -0.48 1.21 1.67
C GLU A 90 -1.22 0.04 2.32
N TYR A 91 -2.52 0.16 2.39
CA TYR A 91 -3.46 -0.90 2.71
C TYR A 91 -4.80 -0.59 2.02
N MET A 92 -5.83 -1.30 2.31
CA MET A 92 -7.17 -1.18 1.78
C MET A 92 -7.33 -1.91 0.46
N ALA A 93 -7.68 -3.17 0.58
CA ALA A 93 -8.10 -4.03 -0.53
C ALA A 93 -9.31 -4.84 -0.06
N ARG A 94 -10.52 -4.40 -0.42
CA ARG A 94 -11.77 -4.99 0.10
C ARG A 94 -11.88 -6.47 -0.22
N GLU A 95 -11.48 -6.88 -1.44
CA GLU A 95 -11.48 -8.30 -1.85
C GLU A 95 -10.57 -9.17 -0.97
N PHE A 96 -9.53 -8.61 -0.36
CA PHE A 96 -8.57 -9.32 0.50
C PHE A 96 -8.79 -9.06 1.99
N GLY A 97 -9.90 -8.41 2.33
CA GLY A 97 -10.35 -8.22 3.70
C GLY A 97 -9.69 -7.09 4.48
N THR A 98 -8.71 -6.37 3.92
CA THR A 98 -8.13 -5.17 4.57
C THR A 98 -9.03 -3.96 4.40
N THR A 99 -10.26 -4.05 4.93
CA THR A 99 -11.24 -2.96 4.98
C THR A 99 -10.90 -1.97 6.09
N PHE A 100 -11.57 -0.82 6.11
CA PHE A 100 -11.42 0.15 7.20
C PHE A 100 -11.85 -0.44 8.54
N GLU A 101 -12.97 -1.17 8.56
CA GLU A 101 -13.52 -1.78 9.77
C GLU A 101 -12.59 -2.85 10.35
N PHE A 102 -11.87 -3.57 9.51
CA PHE A 102 -10.89 -4.56 9.94
C PHE A 102 -9.57 -3.90 10.35
N SER A 103 -9.01 -3.05 9.52
CA SER A 103 -7.62 -2.61 9.64
C SER A 103 -7.44 -1.47 10.66
N LEU A 104 -8.33 -0.46 10.68
CA LEU A 104 -8.14 0.72 11.52
C LEU A 104 -8.14 0.44 13.02
N PRO A 105 -8.98 -0.47 13.57
CA PRO A 105 -8.89 -0.83 14.98
C PRO A 105 -7.55 -1.46 15.35
N ILE A 106 -6.99 -2.29 14.45
CA ILE A 106 -5.67 -2.91 14.65
C ILE A 106 -4.58 -1.83 14.64
N PHE A 107 -4.55 -0.98 13.64
CA PHE A 107 -3.58 0.14 13.58
C PHE A 107 -3.65 1.03 14.82
N LYS A 108 -4.87 1.37 15.27
CA LYS A 108 -5.08 2.18 16.48
C LYS A 108 -4.58 1.47 17.73
N LYS A 109 -4.89 0.19 17.91
CA LYS A 109 -4.43 -0.63 19.03
C LYS A 109 -2.91 -0.73 19.08
N GLU A 110 -2.28 -0.95 17.92
CA GLU A 110 -0.83 -1.18 17.80
C GLU A 110 -0.02 0.12 17.68
N ASN A 111 -0.68 1.30 17.72
CA ASN A 111 -0.09 2.63 17.54
C ASN A 111 0.68 2.75 16.23
N VAL A 112 0.13 2.24 15.14
CA VAL A 112 0.66 2.27 13.79
C VAL A 112 -0.06 3.34 13.00
N GLY A 113 0.67 4.30 12.40
CA GLY A 113 0.09 5.23 11.43
C GLY A 113 -0.28 4.51 10.15
N CYS A 114 -1.28 5.00 9.40
CA CYS A 114 -1.67 4.36 8.17
C CYS A 114 -2.19 5.32 7.10
N TYR A 115 -1.94 4.97 5.84
CA TYR A 115 -2.52 5.57 4.64
C TYR A 115 -3.12 4.45 3.79
N ASN A 116 -4.38 4.60 3.41
CA ASN A 116 -4.98 3.67 2.45
C ASN A 116 -4.48 3.96 1.02
N TRP A 117 -4.34 2.92 0.21
CA TRP A 117 -4.16 3.07 -1.22
C TRP A 117 -5.52 3.33 -1.87
N GLY A 118 -5.55 4.27 -2.86
CA GLY A 118 -6.79 4.71 -3.49
C GLY A 118 -7.56 5.75 -2.64
N PHE A 119 -8.17 6.72 -3.30
CA PHE A 119 -8.96 7.74 -2.61
C PHE A 119 -10.18 8.16 -3.43
N VAL A 120 -9.99 8.62 -4.66
CA VAL A 120 -11.08 9.04 -5.56
C VAL A 120 -11.02 8.22 -6.84
N ALA A 121 -12.09 7.50 -7.14
CA ALA A 121 -12.22 6.76 -8.39
C ALA A 121 -12.14 7.70 -9.59
N GLY A 122 -11.28 7.38 -10.53
CA GLY A 122 -11.04 8.22 -11.69
C GLY A 122 -9.98 7.64 -12.62
N LYS A 123 -9.10 8.48 -13.14
CA LYS A 123 -8.05 8.07 -14.08
C LYS A 123 -7.06 7.03 -13.54
N SER A 124 -6.87 6.95 -12.22
CA SER A 124 -6.07 5.93 -11.57
C SER A 124 -6.67 4.53 -11.71
N GLN A 125 -8.01 4.43 -11.85
CA GLN A 125 -8.77 3.19 -11.99
C GLN A 125 -8.53 2.18 -10.84
N THR A 126 -8.16 2.67 -9.67
CA THR A 126 -7.84 1.88 -8.48
C THR A 126 -9.08 1.31 -7.77
N HIS A 127 -10.28 1.63 -8.26
CA HIS A 127 -11.53 0.97 -7.86
C HIS A 127 -11.72 -0.42 -8.51
N PHE A 128 -10.99 -0.74 -9.59
CA PHE A 128 -10.98 -2.08 -10.16
C PHE A 128 -10.02 -3.00 -9.40
N GLY A 129 -10.44 -4.25 -9.18
CA GLY A 129 -9.60 -5.28 -8.59
C GLY A 129 -8.43 -5.71 -9.50
N TRP A 130 -7.40 -6.28 -8.89
CA TRP A 130 -6.28 -6.84 -9.66
C TRP A 130 -6.71 -7.99 -10.56
N SER A 131 -7.74 -8.75 -10.18
CA SER A 131 -8.37 -9.77 -11.01
C SER A 131 -8.85 -9.22 -12.35
N THR A 132 -9.49 -8.05 -12.35
CA THR A 132 -9.94 -7.37 -13.58
C THR A 132 -8.76 -7.06 -14.51
N ILE A 133 -7.65 -6.57 -13.96
CA ILE A 133 -6.45 -6.28 -14.75
C ILE A 133 -5.89 -7.55 -15.39
N LEU A 134 -5.83 -8.65 -14.63
CA LEU A 134 -5.35 -9.93 -15.13
C LEU A 134 -6.25 -10.49 -16.24
N GLU A 135 -7.57 -10.40 -16.08
CA GLU A 135 -8.54 -10.80 -17.11
C GLU A 135 -8.38 -9.99 -18.40
N LEU A 136 -8.18 -8.68 -18.29
CA LEU A 136 -7.93 -7.81 -19.45
C LEU A 136 -6.62 -8.17 -20.16
N GLN A 137 -5.58 -8.48 -19.41
CA GLN A 137 -4.31 -8.93 -19.97
C GLN A 137 -4.46 -10.26 -20.73
N GLU A 138 -5.23 -11.21 -20.17
CA GLU A 138 -5.49 -12.49 -20.83
C GLU A 138 -6.36 -12.33 -22.10
N LYS A 139 -7.38 -11.48 -22.07
CA LYS A 139 -8.16 -11.13 -23.28
C LYS A 139 -7.27 -10.53 -24.34
N LYS A 140 -6.39 -9.59 -23.97
CA LYS A 140 -5.41 -9.00 -24.90
C LYS A 140 -4.50 -10.05 -25.53
N LYS A 141 -3.99 -11.03 -24.75
CA LYS A 141 -3.16 -12.12 -25.30
C LYS A 141 -3.92 -13.00 -26.30
N LYS A 142 -5.24 -13.15 -26.13
CA LYS A 142 -6.11 -13.89 -27.04
C LYS A 142 -6.55 -13.11 -28.26
N GLY A 143 -6.14 -11.84 -28.39
CA GLY A 143 -6.57 -10.96 -29.48
C GLY A 143 -7.99 -10.39 -29.31
N GLU A 144 -8.57 -10.53 -28.12
CA GLU A 144 -9.83 -9.92 -27.72
C GLU A 144 -9.51 -8.52 -27.18
N PHE A 145 -9.64 -7.50 -28.00
CA PHE A 145 -9.33 -6.14 -27.59
C PHE A 145 -10.58 -5.44 -27.04
N ILE A 146 -10.40 -4.74 -25.94
CA ILE A 146 -11.27 -3.64 -25.56
C ILE A 146 -10.80 -2.45 -26.37
N ASN A 147 -11.69 -1.80 -27.10
CA ASN A 147 -11.32 -0.64 -27.91
C ASN A 147 -10.97 0.53 -26.99
N GLU A 148 -10.09 1.40 -27.48
CA GLU A 148 -9.81 2.64 -26.78
C GLU A 148 -11.11 3.47 -26.65
N GLY A 149 -11.49 3.79 -25.42
CA GLY A 149 -12.74 4.50 -25.13
C GLY A 149 -13.92 3.62 -24.70
N ASP A 150 -13.80 2.29 -24.75
CA ASP A 150 -14.78 1.42 -24.13
C ASP A 150 -14.74 1.58 -22.61
N GLU A 151 -15.90 1.85 -22.01
CA GLU A 151 -16.02 1.89 -20.55
C GLU A 151 -16.09 0.46 -19.97
N LEU A 152 -15.26 0.20 -18.98
CA LEU A 152 -15.40 -1.02 -18.19
C LEU A 152 -16.64 -0.89 -17.28
N PRO A 153 -17.43 -1.95 -17.10
CA PRO A 153 -18.52 -1.92 -16.14
C PRO A 153 -17.96 -1.67 -14.73
N GLU A 154 -18.60 -0.76 -14.00
CA GLU A 154 -18.23 -0.50 -12.60
C GLU A 154 -18.35 -1.79 -11.79
N PRO A 155 -17.34 -2.17 -10.99
CA PRO A 155 -17.42 -3.36 -10.16
C PRO A 155 -18.42 -3.17 -9.01
N ASP A 156 -19.13 -4.24 -8.63
CA ASP A 156 -20.09 -4.22 -7.51
C ASP A 156 -19.41 -3.86 -6.18
N GLU A 157 -18.18 -4.33 -5.99
CA GLU A 157 -17.31 -3.97 -4.86
C GLU A 157 -16.06 -3.27 -5.39
N TRP A 158 -15.82 -2.05 -4.92
CA TRP A 158 -14.59 -1.33 -5.27
C TRP A 158 -13.39 -1.87 -4.50
N PHE A 159 -12.27 -1.97 -5.19
CA PHE A 159 -11.07 -2.54 -4.60
C PHE A 159 -10.42 -1.61 -3.58
N HIS A 160 -10.02 -0.41 -3.98
CA HIS A 160 -9.31 0.54 -3.11
C HIS A 160 -10.07 1.85 -2.85
N ASP A 161 -10.64 2.47 -3.89
CA ASP A 161 -11.12 3.84 -3.81
C ASP A 161 -12.29 4.02 -2.84
N VAL A 162 -12.38 5.22 -2.28
CA VAL A 162 -13.32 5.60 -1.21
C VAL A 162 -14.41 6.52 -1.71
N TYR A 163 -14.07 7.43 -2.60
CA TYR A 163 -14.98 8.46 -3.10
C TYR A 163 -15.16 8.39 -4.61
N ARG A 164 -16.35 8.76 -5.06
CA ARG A 164 -16.63 9.05 -6.46
C ARG A 164 -16.06 10.41 -6.83
N ILE A 165 -15.99 10.68 -8.14
CA ILE A 165 -15.42 11.93 -8.67
C ILE A 165 -16.22 13.18 -8.25
N ASP A 166 -17.50 13.00 -7.92
CA ASP A 166 -18.38 14.05 -7.41
C ASP A 166 -18.27 14.29 -5.90
N GLY A 167 -17.39 13.53 -5.22
CA GLY A 167 -17.17 13.60 -3.78
C GLY A 167 -18.12 12.75 -2.95
N SER A 168 -19.07 12.03 -3.56
CA SER A 168 -19.91 11.09 -2.82
C SER A 168 -19.10 9.84 -2.46
N PRO A 169 -19.27 9.28 -1.24
CA PRO A 169 -18.56 8.08 -0.85
C PRO A 169 -19.08 6.85 -1.62
N PHE A 170 -18.21 5.88 -1.83
CA PHE A 170 -18.62 4.56 -2.32
C PHE A 170 -19.52 3.86 -1.29
N LYS A 171 -19.10 3.85 -0.01
CA LYS A 171 -19.88 3.34 1.11
C LYS A 171 -19.97 4.39 2.24
N GLU A 172 -21.16 4.88 2.50
CA GLU A 172 -21.44 5.80 3.62
C GLU A 172 -21.07 5.18 4.97
N SER A 173 -21.23 3.86 5.11
CA SER A 173 -20.89 3.13 6.34
C SER A 173 -19.42 3.23 6.69
N GLU A 174 -18.52 3.16 5.71
CA GLU A 174 -17.08 3.29 5.92
C GLU A 174 -16.72 4.68 6.44
N ILE A 175 -17.29 5.73 5.85
CA ILE A 175 -17.05 7.12 6.28
C ILE A 175 -17.57 7.35 7.70
N LYS A 176 -18.74 6.82 8.01
CA LYS A 176 -19.31 6.89 9.37
C LYS A 176 -18.39 6.19 10.36
N PHE A 177 -17.95 4.96 10.04
CA PHE A 177 -17.04 4.18 10.88
C PHE A 177 -15.72 4.93 11.15
N ILE A 178 -15.10 5.50 10.11
CA ILE A 178 -13.85 6.27 10.24
C ILE A 178 -14.06 7.46 11.20
N LYS A 179 -15.13 8.22 11.02
CA LYS A 179 -15.45 9.36 11.89
C LYS A 179 -15.65 8.94 13.34
N GLU A 180 -16.43 7.89 13.58
CA GLU A 180 -16.65 7.34 14.93
C GLU A 180 -15.35 6.89 15.59
N LEU A 181 -14.48 6.19 14.84
CA LEU A 181 -13.18 5.72 15.35
C LEU A 181 -12.24 6.87 15.70
N LEU A 182 -12.27 7.96 14.95
CA LEU A 182 -11.42 9.14 15.16
C LEU A 182 -12.03 10.13 16.17
N GLY A 183 -13.28 9.95 16.59
CA GLY A 183 -13.97 10.82 17.52
C GLY A 183 -14.37 12.17 16.92
N SER A 184 -14.67 12.20 15.62
CA SER A 184 -15.03 13.40 14.84
C SER A 184 -16.45 13.33 14.28
#